data_cf21c0f4c630319b34015cb111e3ac45
#
_entry.id   cf21c0f4c630319b34015cb111e3ac45
#
_cell.length_a   1.000
_cell.length_b   1.000
_cell.length_c   1.000
_cell.angle_alpha   90.00
_cell.angle_beta   90.00
_cell.angle_gamma   90.00
#
_symmetry.space_group_name_H-M   'P 1'
#
loop_
_entity.id
_entity.type
_entity.pdbx_description
1 polymer ?
#
loop_
_entity_poly.entity_id
_entity_poly.type
_entity_poly.pdbx_seq_one_letter_code
_entity_poly.pdbx_strand_id
1 'polypeptide(L)'
;MLNQTKPDPVRSPLLETAQGIRHGYFTRVGGISSGIYRGLNIGTGSNDDQTLVRENRRRVAEWMGVPANHLLTAHQVHSPDVVIAREPFAGERAKADAIVTDRPGIAVGASTADCGPVLFADAEARIIGAAHAGWKGAFTGVLENTIAAMESLGARRDRIVAVLGPSIGPRNYEVGPEFVARFVDADAGNARYFAPSANVGHAMFDLNRYTVDRLTKAGVNAEGLGRCTYAEEELFYSYRRSTHRNEPDYGRQVSAIVLEAD
;
A
#
# COMPACT_ATOMS: atom_id res chain seq x y z
N MET A 1 -15.03 15.22 -12.32
CA MET A 1 -14.54 16.01 -11.17
C MET A 1 -13.06 15.76 -10.84
N LEU A 2 -12.15 15.60 -11.82
CA LEU A 2 -10.71 15.46 -11.54
C LEU A 2 -9.92 16.78 -11.73
N ASN A 3 -10.61 17.92 -11.78
CA ASN A 3 -9.99 19.25 -12.00
C ASN A 3 -9.42 19.89 -10.72
N GLN A 4 -9.18 19.09 -9.67
CA GLN A 4 -8.42 19.59 -8.51
C GLN A 4 -6.95 19.64 -8.89
N THR A 5 -6.34 20.80 -8.70
CA THR A 5 -4.91 21.03 -9.03
C THR A 5 -3.95 20.39 -8.03
N LYS A 6 -4.43 19.92 -6.88
CA LYS A 6 -3.65 19.33 -5.80
C LYS A 6 -4.11 17.90 -5.48
N PRO A 7 -3.19 17.03 -5.04
CA PRO A 7 -3.55 15.71 -4.51
C PRO A 7 -4.54 15.80 -3.34
N ASP A 8 -5.50 14.87 -3.32
CA ASP A 8 -6.49 14.74 -2.25
C ASP A 8 -6.51 13.28 -1.76
N PRO A 9 -5.65 12.92 -0.81
CA PRO A 9 -5.57 11.57 -0.28
C PRO A 9 -6.65 11.29 0.75
N VAL A 10 -7.06 10.02 0.83
CA VAL A 10 -7.80 9.50 1.98
C VAL A 10 -6.85 9.44 3.18
N ARG A 11 -7.33 9.80 4.36
CA ARG A 11 -6.58 9.76 5.63
C ARG A 11 -7.24 8.80 6.61
N SER A 12 -6.44 8.22 7.51
CA SER A 12 -6.92 7.37 8.59
C SER A 12 -7.07 8.18 9.86
N PRO A 13 -8.25 8.20 10.49
CA PRO A 13 -8.41 8.82 11.80
C PRO A 13 -7.45 8.23 12.85
N LEU A 14 -7.17 6.93 12.79
CA LEU A 14 -6.27 6.26 13.71
C LEU A 14 -4.82 6.75 13.57
N LEU A 15 -4.31 6.91 12.33
CA LEU A 15 -2.97 7.46 12.08
C LEU A 15 -2.90 8.98 12.34
N GLU A 16 -4.03 9.70 12.28
CA GLU A 16 -4.08 11.14 12.64
C GLU A 16 -3.85 11.39 14.12
N THR A 17 -4.08 10.38 14.98
CA THR A 17 -3.75 10.50 16.42
C THR A 17 -2.24 10.44 16.67
N ALA A 18 -1.43 9.98 15.73
CA ALA A 18 0.01 9.87 15.85
C ALA A 18 0.67 11.23 15.60
N GLN A 19 1.08 11.91 16.67
CA GLN A 19 1.69 13.24 16.59
C GLN A 19 3.03 13.23 15.83
N GLY A 20 3.31 14.28 15.05
CA GLY A 20 4.53 14.42 14.28
C GLY A 20 4.61 13.47 13.08
N ILE A 21 3.47 12.94 12.63
CA ILE A 21 3.38 12.03 11.49
C ILE A 21 2.34 12.56 10.49
N ARG A 22 2.75 12.65 9.21
CA ARG A 22 1.86 12.93 8.10
C ARG A 22 1.72 11.68 7.24
N HIS A 23 0.49 11.35 6.83
CA HIS A 23 0.22 10.19 5.98
C HIS A 23 -0.86 10.51 4.95
N GLY A 24 -0.91 9.73 3.88
CA GLY A 24 -1.96 9.80 2.88
C GLY A 24 -2.04 8.54 2.02
N TYR A 25 -3.25 8.07 1.79
CA TYR A 25 -3.59 7.07 0.79
C TYR A 25 -4.05 7.82 -0.45
N PHE A 26 -3.10 8.08 -1.35
CA PHE A 26 -3.35 8.96 -2.49
C PHE A 26 -4.32 8.34 -3.48
N THR A 27 -5.21 9.19 -4.00
CA THR A 27 -6.18 8.86 -5.02
C THR A 27 -5.65 9.26 -6.41
N ARG A 28 -6.47 9.09 -7.44
CA ARG A 28 -6.16 9.60 -8.79
C ARG A 28 -6.27 11.13 -8.90
N VAL A 29 -6.85 11.79 -7.89
CA VAL A 29 -7.10 13.24 -7.88
C VAL A 29 -5.80 14.03 -7.80
N GLY A 30 -5.72 15.14 -8.54
CA GLY A 30 -4.58 16.07 -8.51
C GLY A 30 -3.40 15.69 -9.39
N GLY A 31 -3.53 14.65 -10.22
CA GLY A 31 -2.50 14.27 -11.18
C GLY A 31 -2.73 14.81 -12.59
N ILE A 32 -1.76 14.58 -13.47
CA ILE A 32 -1.72 15.12 -14.83
C ILE A 32 -1.63 14.07 -15.94
N SER A 33 -1.57 12.79 -15.61
CA SER A 33 -1.60 11.72 -16.59
C SER A 33 -2.96 11.64 -17.30
N SER A 34 -3.02 11.06 -18.49
CA SER A 34 -4.19 10.96 -19.35
C SER A 34 -4.50 9.51 -19.74
N GLY A 35 -5.57 9.28 -20.50
CA GLY A 35 -5.99 7.97 -20.97
C GLY A 35 -6.26 7.00 -19.82
N ILE A 36 -5.77 5.76 -19.93
CA ILE A 36 -5.91 4.73 -18.88
C ILE A 36 -5.20 5.11 -17.58
N TYR A 37 -4.20 6.00 -17.67
CA TYR A 37 -3.44 6.54 -16.53
C TYR A 37 -4.03 7.83 -15.96
N ARG A 38 -5.18 8.30 -16.45
CA ARG A 38 -5.80 9.58 -16.08
C ARG A 38 -5.73 9.85 -14.58
N GLY A 39 -5.00 10.91 -14.19
CA GLY A 39 -4.84 11.37 -12.81
C GLY A 39 -3.43 11.19 -12.26
N LEU A 40 -3.32 10.91 -10.97
CA LEU A 40 -2.08 10.90 -10.19
C LEU A 40 -1.37 9.52 -10.29
N ASN A 41 -1.03 9.09 -11.52
CA ASN A 41 -0.24 7.87 -11.71
C ASN A 41 1.20 8.10 -11.26
N ILE A 42 1.66 7.31 -10.28
CA ILE A 42 3.03 7.36 -9.75
C ILE A 42 3.87 6.13 -10.15
N GLY A 43 3.31 5.25 -10.95
CA GLY A 43 3.91 3.96 -11.30
C GLY A 43 5.09 4.09 -12.27
N THR A 44 6.31 4.12 -11.75
CA THR A 44 7.54 4.19 -12.58
C THR A 44 7.77 2.98 -13.48
N GLY A 45 7.05 1.89 -13.26
CA GLY A 45 7.04 0.71 -14.13
C GLY A 45 5.82 0.63 -15.04
N SER A 46 5.02 1.70 -15.18
CA SER A 46 3.94 1.78 -16.16
C SER A 46 4.49 2.29 -17.50
N ASN A 47 3.75 2.01 -18.58
CA ASN A 47 4.03 2.54 -19.93
C ASN A 47 3.53 3.99 -20.13
N ASP A 48 3.14 4.68 -19.05
CA ASP A 48 2.81 6.10 -19.05
C ASP A 48 4.05 6.95 -19.36
N ASP A 49 3.85 8.18 -19.83
CA ASP A 49 4.94 9.16 -19.98
C ASP A 49 5.66 9.37 -18.64
N GLN A 50 6.93 8.97 -18.60
CA GLN A 50 7.73 9.04 -17.38
C GLN A 50 7.95 10.48 -16.89
N THR A 51 7.76 11.50 -17.75
CA THR A 51 7.78 12.91 -17.35
C THR A 51 6.54 13.24 -16.52
N LEU A 52 5.37 12.77 -16.94
CA LEU A 52 4.12 12.93 -16.18
C LEU A 52 4.17 12.15 -14.86
N VAL A 53 4.70 10.92 -14.88
CA VAL A 53 4.89 10.12 -13.67
C VAL A 53 5.81 10.83 -12.67
N ARG A 54 6.93 11.40 -13.13
CA ARG A 54 7.83 12.19 -12.25
C ARG A 54 7.13 13.41 -11.66
N GLU A 55 6.36 14.13 -12.46
CA GLU A 55 5.60 15.28 -11.96
C GLU A 55 4.52 14.85 -10.95
N ASN A 56 3.80 13.78 -11.20
CA ASN A 56 2.83 13.22 -10.24
C ASN A 56 3.50 12.85 -8.91
N ARG A 57 4.68 12.21 -8.96
CA ARG A 57 5.47 11.89 -7.77
C ARG A 57 5.94 13.14 -7.03
N ARG A 58 6.35 14.19 -7.76
CA ARG A 58 6.70 15.49 -7.17
C ARG A 58 5.53 16.10 -6.42
N ARG A 59 4.32 16.06 -6.97
CA ARG A 59 3.10 16.55 -6.31
C ARG A 59 2.78 15.78 -5.03
N VAL A 60 2.96 14.47 -5.03
CA VAL A 60 2.83 13.65 -3.82
C VAL A 60 3.86 14.07 -2.78
N ALA A 61 5.14 14.19 -3.16
CA ALA A 61 6.21 14.60 -2.26
C ALA A 61 5.97 15.99 -1.67
N GLU A 62 5.52 16.95 -2.48
CA GLU A 62 5.14 18.30 -2.04
C GLU A 62 4.00 18.25 -1.01
N TRP A 63 2.96 17.43 -1.24
CA TRP A 63 1.88 17.24 -0.28
C TRP A 63 2.39 16.63 1.03
N MET A 64 3.33 15.68 0.95
CA MET A 64 3.99 15.07 2.10
C MET A 64 4.98 16.02 2.81
N GLY A 65 5.28 17.19 2.23
CA GLY A 65 6.22 18.18 2.79
C GLY A 65 7.69 17.75 2.66
N VAL A 66 8.03 16.96 1.66
CA VAL A 66 9.40 16.48 1.43
C VAL A 66 9.90 16.80 0.01
N PRO A 67 11.23 16.87 -0.23
CA PRO A 67 11.79 16.92 -1.58
C PRO A 67 11.36 15.70 -2.41
N ALA A 68 11.28 15.86 -3.74
CA ALA A 68 10.79 14.82 -4.63
C ALA A 68 11.56 13.49 -4.55
N ASN A 69 12.88 13.56 -4.34
CA ASN A 69 13.75 12.39 -4.17
C ASN A 69 13.67 11.76 -2.76
N HIS A 70 12.97 12.39 -1.81
CA HIS A 70 12.70 11.85 -0.47
C HIS A 70 11.38 11.07 -0.39
N LEU A 71 10.60 10.97 -1.46
CA LEU A 71 9.47 10.04 -1.56
C LEU A 71 9.98 8.68 -2.04
N LEU A 72 10.24 7.79 -1.10
CA LEU A 72 10.82 6.47 -1.37
C LEU A 72 9.73 5.42 -1.60
N THR A 73 9.87 4.66 -2.68
CA THR A 73 9.12 3.43 -2.94
C THR A 73 10.11 2.36 -3.40
N ALA A 74 10.01 1.15 -2.88
CA ALA A 74 10.86 0.04 -3.28
C ALA A 74 10.55 -0.45 -4.71
N HIS A 75 11.43 -1.28 -5.26
CA HIS A 75 11.13 -2.11 -6.41
C HIS A 75 10.38 -3.35 -5.89
N GLN A 76 9.06 -3.25 -5.85
CA GLN A 76 8.17 -4.26 -5.28
C GLN A 76 8.14 -5.53 -6.15
N VAL A 77 8.40 -6.68 -5.53
CA VAL A 77 8.52 -7.99 -6.19
C VAL A 77 7.61 -9.05 -5.56
N HIS A 78 6.67 -8.63 -4.71
CA HIS A 78 5.76 -9.48 -3.92
C HIS A 78 6.51 -10.43 -2.99
N SER A 79 7.58 -9.94 -2.36
CA SER A 79 8.42 -10.64 -1.38
C SER A 79 8.02 -10.30 0.06
N PRO A 80 8.55 -11.02 1.06
CA PRO A 80 8.46 -10.62 2.47
C PRO A 80 9.56 -9.62 2.90
N ASP A 81 10.40 -9.14 1.96
CA ASP A 81 11.60 -8.39 2.26
C ASP A 81 11.28 -6.93 2.64
N VAL A 82 12.06 -6.43 3.59
CA VAL A 82 11.95 -5.08 4.15
C VAL A 82 13.29 -4.37 4.06
N VAL A 83 13.29 -3.11 3.67
CA VAL A 83 14.48 -2.25 3.69
C VAL A 83 14.33 -1.17 4.76
N ILE A 84 15.40 -0.94 5.52
CA ILE A 84 15.50 0.20 6.43
C ILE A 84 16.16 1.35 5.67
N ALA A 85 15.40 2.43 5.42
CA ALA A 85 15.88 3.59 4.70
C ALA A 85 16.32 4.69 5.68
N ARG A 86 17.59 5.12 5.62
CA ARG A 86 18.14 6.23 6.42
C ARG A 86 18.48 7.45 5.58
N GLU A 87 18.45 7.29 4.26
CA GLU A 87 18.71 8.32 3.26
C GLU A 87 17.98 7.98 1.96
N PRO A 88 17.77 8.92 1.06
CA PRO A 88 17.25 8.66 -0.28
C PRO A 88 18.08 7.62 -1.03
N PHE A 89 17.44 6.78 -1.85
CA PHE A 89 18.18 5.80 -2.66
C PHE A 89 19.10 6.49 -3.66
N ALA A 90 20.41 6.19 -3.59
CA ALA A 90 21.45 6.79 -4.42
C ALA A 90 21.55 6.17 -5.83
N GLY A 91 20.59 5.36 -6.26
CA GLY A 91 20.62 4.64 -7.54
C GLY A 91 19.39 3.79 -7.75
N GLU A 92 19.58 2.51 -8.03
CA GLU A 92 18.47 1.58 -8.16
C GLU A 92 17.71 1.42 -6.84
N ARG A 93 16.39 1.32 -6.95
CA ARG A 93 15.53 1.05 -5.79
C ARG A 93 15.78 -0.36 -5.26
N ALA A 94 15.84 -0.51 -3.95
CA ALA A 94 15.96 -1.81 -3.32
C ALA A 94 14.79 -2.73 -3.74
N LYS A 95 15.09 -4.00 -4.03
CA LYS A 95 14.08 -5.03 -4.26
C LYS A 95 13.53 -5.45 -2.90
N ALA A 96 12.36 -4.96 -2.55
CA ALA A 96 11.65 -5.24 -1.30
C ALA A 96 10.19 -4.84 -1.46
N ASP A 97 9.34 -5.27 -0.52
CA ASP A 97 7.93 -4.92 -0.51
C ASP A 97 7.53 -4.08 0.71
N ALA A 98 8.50 -3.75 1.57
CA ALA A 98 8.30 -2.77 2.63
C ALA A 98 9.53 -1.89 2.84
N ILE A 99 9.27 -0.68 3.36
CA ILE A 99 10.31 0.28 3.76
C ILE A 99 9.97 0.78 5.15
N VAL A 100 10.97 0.81 6.04
CA VAL A 100 10.88 1.35 7.40
C VAL A 100 11.93 2.46 7.56
N THR A 101 11.62 3.48 8.34
CA THR A 101 12.57 4.57 8.64
C THR A 101 12.34 5.17 10.03
N ASP A 102 13.43 5.64 10.64
CA ASP A 102 13.49 6.48 11.84
C ASP A 102 13.90 7.93 11.51
N ARG A 103 13.94 8.29 10.21
CA ARG A 103 14.47 9.59 9.76
C ARG A 103 13.34 10.55 9.40
N PRO A 104 13.26 11.73 10.10
CA PRO A 104 12.38 12.81 9.67
C PRO A 104 12.70 13.27 8.24
N GLY A 105 11.65 13.72 7.51
CA GLY A 105 11.81 14.25 6.16
C GLY A 105 12.04 13.18 5.09
N ILE A 106 11.97 11.88 5.42
CA ILE A 106 11.91 10.78 4.46
C ILE A 106 10.50 10.22 4.46
N ALA A 107 9.79 10.34 3.35
CA ALA A 107 8.49 9.73 3.14
C ALA A 107 8.68 8.32 2.55
N VAL A 108 8.16 7.31 3.23
CA VAL A 108 8.16 5.93 2.74
C VAL A 108 6.78 5.55 2.25
N GLY A 109 6.70 4.81 1.14
CA GLY A 109 5.41 4.50 0.54
C GLY A 109 5.37 3.16 -0.21
N ALA A 110 4.15 2.64 -0.35
CA ALA A 110 3.81 1.47 -1.14
C ALA A 110 2.99 1.88 -2.37
N SER A 111 3.42 1.43 -3.55
CA SER A 111 2.75 1.64 -4.83
C SER A 111 1.81 0.48 -5.10
N THR A 112 0.53 0.75 -5.34
CA THR A 112 -0.48 -0.31 -5.49
C THR A 112 -1.46 -0.04 -6.63
N ALA A 113 -2.08 -1.11 -7.11
CA ALA A 113 -3.34 -1.16 -7.83
C ALA A 113 -3.95 -2.52 -7.47
N ASP A 114 -4.85 -2.55 -6.49
CA ASP A 114 -5.51 -3.69 -5.85
C ASP A 114 -4.79 -4.34 -4.66
N CYS A 115 -3.47 -4.48 -4.67
CA CYS A 115 -2.73 -4.98 -3.51
C CYS A 115 -2.94 -4.06 -2.29
N GLY A 116 -2.88 -4.61 -1.08
CA GLY A 116 -3.07 -3.86 0.16
C GLY A 116 -1.84 -3.00 0.51
N PRO A 117 -1.94 -1.66 0.53
CA PRO A 117 -0.91 -0.84 1.15
C PRO A 117 -1.16 -0.76 2.65
N VAL A 118 -0.16 -1.06 3.46
CA VAL A 118 -0.24 -0.89 4.91
C VAL A 118 0.74 0.18 5.36
N LEU A 119 0.26 1.18 6.10
CA LEU A 119 1.09 2.18 6.74
C LEU A 119 1.20 1.89 8.23
N PHE A 120 2.40 2.01 8.77
CA PHE A 120 2.75 1.69 10.14
C PHE A 120 3.35 2.89 10.85
N ALA A 121 3.04 3.08 12.14
CA ALA A 121 3.60 4.13 12.97
C ALA A 121 3.77 3.69 14.42
N ASP A 122 4.93 3.96 15.02
CA ASP A 122 5.14 4.12 16.45
C ASP A 122 5.56 5.58 16.68
N ALA A 123 4.59 6.43 17.05
CA ALA A 123 4.83 7.88 17.19
C ALA A 123 5.80 8.22 18.34
N GLU A 124 5.78 7.44 19.42
CA GLU A 124 6.66 7.68 20.57
C GLU A 124 8.12 7.33 20.23
N ALA A 125 8.35 6.22 19.51
CA ALA A 125 9.69 5.85 19.03
C ALA A 125 10.12 6.67 17.79
N ARG A 126 9.21 7.42 17.16
CA ARG A 126 9.43 8.12 15.88
C ARG A 126 9.92 7.16 14.79
N ILE A 127 9.21 6.07 14.60
CA ILE A 127 9.49 5.04 13.59
C ILE A 127 8.24 4.80 12.76
N ILE A 128 8.39 4.81 11.44
CA ILE A 128 7.30 4.61 10.49
C ILE A 128 7.67 3.53 9.47
N GLY A 129 6.63 2.96 8.84
CA GLY A 129 6.81 1.98 7.78
C GLY A 129 5.68 2.02 6.75
N ALA A 130 5.98 1.51 5.57
CA ALA A 130 4.99 1.28 4.52
C ALA A 130 5.26 -0.08 3.87
N ALA A 131 4.22 -0.92 3.77
CA ALA A 131 4.32 -2.24 3.16
C ALA A 131 3.34 -2.40 2.00
N HIS A 132 3.79 -3.05 0.93
CA HIS A 132 2.99 -3.56 -0.16
C HIS A 132 2.57 -5.00 0.17
N ALA A 133 1.38 -5.15 0.73
CA ALA A 133 0.82 -6.45 1.10
C ALA A 133 -0.17 -6.95 0.02
N GLY A 134 0.35 -7.30 -1.16
CA GLY A 134 -0.39 -8.18 -2.07
C GLY A 134 -0.57 -9.56 -1.41
N TRP A 135 -1.46 -10.42 -1.94
CA TRP A 135 -1.74 -11.71 -1.34
C TRP A 135 -0.48 -12.55 -1.04
N LYS A 136 0.51 -12.53 -1.95
CA LYS A 136 1.75 -13.31 -1.79
C LYS A 136 2.61 -12.73 -0.68
N GLY A 137 2.85 -11.41 -0.66
CA GLY A 137 3.62 -10.75 0.39
C GLY A 137 2.96 -10.92 1.77
N ALA A 138 1.63 -10.72 1.85
CA ALA A 138 0.88 -10.96 3.08
C ALA A 138 0.97 -12.43 3.55
N PHE A 139 0.90 -13.38 2.61
CA PHE A 139 1.01 -14.81 2.91
C PHE A 139 2.42 -15.20 3.38
N THR A 140 3.47 -14.63 2.79
CA THR A 140 4.87 -14.97 3.08
C THR A 140 5.49 -14.16 4.22
N GLY A 141 4.78 -13.18 4.81
CA GLY A 141 5.18 -12.53 6.05
C GLY A 141 5.70 -11.09 5.93
N VAL A 142 5.39 -10.35 4.85
CA VAL A 142 5.83 -8.94 4.72
C VAL A 142 5.36 -8.06 5.89
N LEU A 143 4.19 -8.35 6.46
CA LEU A 143 3.61 -7.60 7.56
C LEU A 143 4.42 -7.79 8.84
N GLU A 144 4.68 -9.05 9.19
CA GLU A 144 5.44 -9.43 10.37
C GLU A 144 6.90 -8.97 10.27
N ASN A 145 7.50 -9.09 9.08
CA ASN A 145 8.86 -8.61 8.83
C ASN A 145 8.96 -7.08 8.93
N THR A 146 7.92 -6.36 8.51
CA THR A 146 7.86 -4.89 8.68
C THR A 146 7.84 -4.53 10.17
N ILE A 147 7.01 -5.21 10.97
CA ILE A 147 6.95 -5.01 12.43
C ILE A 147 8.32 -5.31 13.05
N ALA A 148 8.95 -6.45 12.71
CA ALA A 148 10.27 -6.82 13.22
C ALA A 148 11.35 -5.80 12.84
N ALA A 149 11.31 -5.24 11.62
CA ALA A 149 12.22 -4.19 11.20
C ALA A 149 12.00 -2.89 12.00
N MET A 150 10.76 -2.51 12.30
CA MET A 150 10.46 -1.38 13.18
C MET A 150 10.98 -1.62 14.59
N GLU A 151 10.78 -2.83 15.15
CA GLU A 151 11.29 -3.21 16.49
C GLU A 151 12.82 -3.15 16.54
N SER A 152 13.52 -3.52 15.47
CA SER A 152 14.99 -3.43 15.40
C SER A 152 15.52 -2.00 15.46
N LEU A 153 14.67 -1.01 15.15
CA LEU A 153 14.96 0.42 15.28
C LEU A 153 14.53 1.00 16.65
N GLY A 154 13.83 0.22 17.47
CA GLY A 154 13.39 0.63 18.82
C GLY A 154 11.89 0.85 18.97
N ALA A 155 11.06 0.56 17.95
CA ALA A 155 9.61 0.56 18.10
C ALA A 155 9.15 -0.54 19.08
N ARG A 156 8.01 -0.30 19.70
CA ARG A 156 7.36 -1.30 20.54
C ARG A 156 6.08 -1.77 19.87
N ARG A 157 5.95 -3.08 19.77
CA ARG A 157 4.81 -3.74 19.09
C ARG A 157 3.46 -3.29 19.62
N ASP A 158 3.32 -3.13 20.93
CA ASP A 158 2.10 -2.69 21.60
C ASP A 158 1.75 -1.20 21.35
N ARG A 159 2.68 -0.41 20.79
CA ARG A 159 2.49 0.99 20.37
C ARG A 159 2.34 1.16 18.86
N ILE A 160 2.71 0.12 18.08
CA ILE A 160 2.58 0.19 16.63
C ILE A 160 1.11 0.23 16.23
N VAL A 161 0.76 1.27 15.48
CA VAL A 161 -0.50 1.37 14.76
C VAL A 161 -0.25 0.99 13.30
N ALA A 162 -1.09 0.13 12.73
CA ALA A 162 -1.00 -0.31 11.35
C ALA A 162 -2.36 -0.15 10.64
N VAL A 163 -2.39 0.56 9.51
CA VAL A 163 -3.63 0.79 8.79
C VAL A 163 -3.54 0.31 7.35
N LEU A 164 -4.43 -0.63 7.00
CA LEU A 164 -4.62 -1.08 5.63
C LEU A 164 -5.41 -0.04 4.84
N GLY A 165 -4.82 0.47 3.78
CA GLY A 165 -5.42 1.43 2.87
C GLY A 165 -6.32 0.80 1.79
N PRO A 166 -6.73 1.61 0.80
CA PRO A 166 -7.56 1.15 -0.31
C PRO A 166 -6.91 -0.01 -1.06
N SER A 167 -7.64 -1.10 -1.19
CA SER A 167 -7.23 -2.33 -1.88
C SER A 167 -8.44 -3.01 -2.51
N ILE A 168 -8.25 -4.11 -3.26
CA ILE A 168 -9.38 -4.81 -3.85
C ILE A 168 -10.25 -5.42 -2.75
N GLY A 169 -11.54 -5.11 -2.78
CA GLY A 169 -12.50 -5.62 -1.79
C GLY A 169 -12.95 -7.05 -2.11
N PRO A 170 -13.47 -7.78 -1.10
CA PRO A 170 -13.81 -9.20 -1.21
C PRO A 170 -14.88 -9.50 -2.28
N ARG A 171 -15.74 -8.54 -2.63
CA ARG A 171 -16.76 -8.71 -3.68
C ARG A 171 -16.19 -8.67 -5.11
N ASN A 172 -14.91 -8.31 -5.27
CA ASN A 172 -14.27 -8.11 -6.57
C ASN A 172 -12.99 -8.93 -6.73
N TYR A 173 -12.61 -9.72 -5.72
CA TYR A 173 -11.39 -10.50 -5.76
C TYR A 173 -11.67 -11.99 -5.88
N GLU A 174 -12.13 -12.38 -7.06
CA GLU A 174 -12.31 -13.79 -7.41
C GLU A 174 -10.95 -14.47 -7.66
N VAL A 175 -10.80 -15.69 -7.14
CA VAL A 175 -9.57 -16.50 -7.21
C VAL A 175 -9.91 -17.95 -7.58
N GLY A 176 -8.97 -18.64 -8.21
CA GLY A 176 -9.12 -20.04 -8.61
C GLY A 176 -8.92 -21.03 -7.46
N PRO A 177 -9.25 -22.33 -7.70
CA PRO A 177 -9.18 -23.36 -6.67
C PRO A 177 -7.76 -23.61 -6.15
N GLU A 178 -6.74 -23.47 -7.00
CA GLU A 178 -5.33 -23.60 -6.62
C GLU A 178 -4.87 -22.52 -5.63
N PHE A 179 -5.48 -21.32 -5.70
CA PHE A 179 -5.24 -20.25 -4.76
C PHE A 179 -5.85 -20.59 -3.39
N VAL A 180 -7.10 -21.08 -3.38
CA VAL A 180 -7.79 -21.53 -2.15
C VAL A 180 -7.00 -22.64 -1.48
N ALA A 181 -6.60 -23.66 -2.23
CA ALA A 181 -5.83 -24.80 -1.72
C ALA A 181 -4.53 -24.33 -1.04
N ARG A 182 -3.78 -23.43 -1.68
CA ARG A 182 -2.53 -22.90 -1.11
C ARG A 182 -2.72 -22.29 0.28
N PHE A 183 -3.78 -21.55 0.51
CA PHE A 183 -4.06 -20.93 1.81
C PHE A 183 -4.56 -21.93 2.83
N VAL A 184 -5.46 -22.84 2.43
CA VAL A 184 -6.07 -23.81 3.33
C VAL A 184 -5.10 -24.92 3.72
N ASP A 185 -4.22 -25.35 2.80
CA ASP A 185 -3.18 -26.36 3.09
C ASP A 185 -2.12 -25.82 4.07
N ALA A 186 -1.85 -24.50 4.01
CA ALA A 186 -0.92 -23.87 4.97
C ALA A 186 -1.54 -23.71 6.36
N ASP A 187 -2.81 -23.42 6.46
CA ASP A 187 -3.59 -23.32 7.70
C ASP A 187 -5.08 -23.47 7.36
N ALA A 188 -5.72 -24.53 7.84
CA ALA A 188 -7.15 -24.79 7.62
C ALA A 188 -8.04 -23.63 8.09
N GLY A 189 -7.61 -22.84 9.09
CA GLY A 189 -8.32 -21.65 9.56
C GLY A 189 -8.43 -20.54 8.51
N ASN A 190 -7.62 -20.58 7.45
CA ASN A 190 -7.68 -19.60 6.34
C ASN A 190 -8.94 -19.78 5.46
N ALA A 191 -9.67 -20.91 5.56
CA ALA A 191 -10.94 -21.11 4.85
C ALA A 191 -11.94 -19.96 5.12
N ARG A 192 -11.89 -19.32 6.28
CA ARG A 192 -12.75 -18.20 6.68
C ARG A 192 -12.60 -16.92 5.83
N TYR A 193 -11.54 -16.81 5.04
CA TYR A 193 -11.29 -15.65 4.15
C TYR A 193 -11.85 -15.86 2.75
N PHE A 194 -12.51 -16.99 2.50
CA PHE A 194 -13.10 -17.34 1.20
C PHE A 194 -14.61 -17.44 1.30
N ALA A 195 -15.29 -16.78 0.38
CA ALA A 195 -16.75 -16.90 0.19
C ALA A 195 -17.05 -17.57 -1.17
N PRO A 196 -18.23 -18.17 -1.35
CA PRO A 196 -18.64 -18.72 -2.64
C PRO A 196 -18.57 -17.69 -3.77
N SER A 197 -18.13 -18.12 -4.97
CA SER A 197 -18.24 -17.37 -6.21
C SER A 197 -19.37 -17.92 -7.08
N ALA A 198 -19.86 -17.10 -8.03
CA ALA A 198 -20.77 -17.54 -9.08
C ALA A 198 -20.09 -18.51 -10.07
N ASN A 199 -18.77 -18.44 -10.22
CA ASN A 199 -18.02 -19.36 -11.08
C ASN A 199 -17.69 -20.65 -10.33
N VAL A 200 -18.05 -21.79 -10.91
CA VAL A 200 -17.82 -23.11 -10.31
C VAL A 200 -16.31 -23.32 -10.05
N GLY A 201 -15.99 -23.77 -8.84
CA GLY A 201 -14.60 -24.01 -8.42
C GLY A 201 -13.83 -22.76 -8.00
N HIS A 202 -14.35 -21.54 -8.20
CA HIS A 202 -13.75 -20.29 -7.76
C HIS A 202 -14.28 -19.85 -6.40
N ALA A 203 -13.57 -18.93 -5.77
CA ALA A 203 -13.97 -18.30 -4.51
C ALA A 203 -13.69 -16.81 -4.52
N MET A 204 -14.41 -16.07 -3.69
CA MET A 204 -14.15 -14.65 -3.42
C MET A 204 -13.21 -14.54 -2.21
N PHE A 205 -12.04 -13.96 -2.39
CA PHE A 205 -11.02 -13.83 -1.34
C PHE A 205 -11.07 -12.49 -0.63
N ASP A 206 -11.10 -12.50 0.69
CA ASP A 206 -11.04 -11.30 1.54
C ASP A 206 -9.60 -11.00 1.96
N LEU A 207 -8.84 -10.36 1.06
CA LEU A 207 -7.48 -9.89 1.33
C LEU A 207 -7.46 -8.89 2.49
N ASN A 208 -8.51 -8.07 2.60
CA ASN A 208 -8.56 -7.00 3.59
C ASN A 208 -8.64 -7.58 5.00
N ARG A 209 -9.58 -8.48 5.23
CA ARG A 209 -9.73 -9.19 6.50
C ARG A 209 -8.48 -10.03 6.81
N TYR A 210 -7.96 -10.76 5.81
CA TYR A 210 -6.73 -11.54 5.97
C TYR A 210 -5.56 -10.68 6.45
N THR A 211 -5.35 -9.52 5.84
CA THR A 211 -4.26 -8.60 6.20
C THR A 211 -4.45 -8.04 7.61
N VAL A 212 -5.64 -7.55 7.96
CA VAL A 212 -5.92 -6.98 9.29
C VAL A 212 -5.82 -8.05 10.38
N ASP A 213 -6.37 -9.25 10.15
CA ASP A 213 -6.28 -10.37 11.11
C ASP A 213 -4.81 -10.78 11.36
N ARG A 214 -3.95 -10.78 10.32
CA ARG A 214 -2.51 -11.05 10.47
C ARG A 214 -1.82 -10.00 11.33
N LEU A 215 -2.09 -8.72 11.09
CA LEU A 215 -1.54 -7.61 11.88
C LEU A 215 -1.98 -7.70 13.33
N THR A 216 -3.27 -7.93 13.58
CA THR A 216 -3.82 -8.09 14.93
C THR A 216 -3.20 -9.31 15.64
N LYS A 217 -3.07 -10.45 14.95
CA LYS A 217 -2.41 -11.64 15.46
C LYS A 217 -0.92 -11.39 15.78
N ALA A 218 -0.26 -10.51 15.02
CA ALA A 218 1.10 -10.08 15.29
C ALA A 218 1.21 -9.13 16.49
N GLY A 219 0.11 -8.70 17.11
CA GLY A 219 0.07 -7.93 18.35
C GLY A 219 0.18 -6.41 18.16
N VAL A 220 -0.16 -5.89 16.98
CA VAL A 220 -0.24 -4.45 16.73
C VAL A 220 -1.69 -3.97 16.67
N ASN A 221 -1.92 -2.67 16.93
CA ASN A 221 -3.25 -2.07 16.76
C ASN A 221 -3.52 -1.85 15.27
N ALA A 222 -4.45 -2.60 14.69
CA ALA A 222 -4.66 -2.62 13.25
C ALA A 222 -6.11 -2.40 12.84
N GLU A 223 -6.31 -1.60 11.77
CA GLU A 223 -7.59 -1.41 11.11
C GLU A 223 -7.46 -1.36 9.59
N GLY A 224 -8.59 -1.42 8.89
CA GLY A 224 -8.67 -1.22 7.44
C GLY A 224 -9.65 -0.11 7.10
N LEU A 225 -9.34 0.70 6.08
CA LEU A 225 -10.19 1.81 5.64
C LEU A 225 -11.46 1.37 4.91
N GLY A 226 -11.58 0.08 4.55
CA GLY A 226 -12.78 -0.47 3.91
C GLY A 226 -13.06 0.08 2.49
N ARG A 227 -12.06 0.66 1.81
CA ARG A 227 -12.19 1.23 0.46
C ARG A 227 -11.78 0.22 -0.60
N CYS A 228 -12.57 0.10 -1.66
CA CYS A 228 -12.33 -0.88 -2.73
C CYS A 228 -11.81 -0.22 -4.00
N THR A 229 -10.57 -0.52 -4.39
CA THR A 229 -9.93 0.02 -5.60
C THR A 229 -10.65 -0.35 -6.89
N TYR A 230 -11.24 -1.56 -6.96
CA TYR A 230 -12.01 -2.00 -8.11
C TYR A 230 -13.34 -1.26 -8.25
N ALA A 231 -14.06 -1.07 -7.15
CA ALA A 231 -15.40 -0.47 -7.16
C ALA A 231 -15.36 1.06 -7.29
N GLU A 232 -14.34 1.71 -6.74
CA GLU A 232 -14.22 3.16 -6.67
C GLU A 232 -13.32 3.71 -7.78
N GLU A 233 -13.73 3.50 -9.04
CA GLU A 233 -12.96 3.81 -10.25
C GLU A 233 -12.51 5.27 -10.35
N GLU A 234 -13.35 6.21 -9.95
CA GLU A 234 -13.02 7.65 -10.02
C GLU A 234 -11.89 8.03 -9.06
N LEU A 235 -11.63 7.20 -8.04
CA LEU A 235 -10.63 7.48 -7.02
C LEU A 235 -9.39 6.60 -7.14
N PHE A 236 -9.50 5.37 -7.65
CA PHE A 236 -8.40 4.43 -7.61
C PHE A 236 -8.14 3.72 -8.94
N TYR A 237 -6.87 3.42 -9.21
CA TYR A 237 -6.48 2.45 -10.23
C TYR A 237 -6.72 1.04 -9.70
N SER A 238 -7.04 0.12 -10.62
CA SER A 238 -7.24 -1.30 -10.30
C SER A 238 -6.70 -2.18 -11.43
N TYR A 239 -5.75 -3.04 -11.11
CA TYR A 239 -5.22 -4.05 -12.01
C TYR A 239 -6.33 -5.02 -12.48
N ARG A 240 -7.17 -5.51 -11.56
CA ARG A 240 -8.27 -6.43 -11.87
C ARG A 240 -9.27 -5.79 -12.83
N ARG A 241 -9.60 -4.51 -12.64
CA ARG A 241 -10.50 -3.78 -13.54
C ARG A 241 -9.89 -3.62 -14.93
N SER A 242 -8.61 -3.25 -15.02
CA SER A 242 -7.91 -3.14 -16.30
C SER A 242 -7.83 -4.50 -17.02
N THR A 243 -7.59 -5.59 -16.28
CA THR A 243 -7.63 -6.95 -16.84
C THR A 243 -9.03 -7.31 -17.39
N HIS A 244 -10.09 -7.01 -16.65
CA HIS A 244 -11.47 -7.25 -17.13
C HIS A 244 -11.85 -6.42 -18.35
N ARG A 245 -11.20 -5.27 -18.54
CA ARG A 245 -11.40 -4.39 -19.71
C ARG A 245 -10.44 -4.66 -20.85
N ASN A 246 -9.54 -5.64 -20.71
CA ASN A 246 -8.47 -5.91 -21.67
C ASN A 246 -7.61 -4.68 -21.98
N GLU A 247 -7.39 -3.81 -20.98
CA GLU A 247 -6.49 -2.67 -21.11
C GLU A 247 -5.03 -3.15 -21.13
N PRO A 248 -4.16 -2.53 -21.96
CA PRO A 248 -2.78 -3.01 -22.16
C PRO A 248 -1.86 -2.76 -20.96
N ASP A 249 -2.24 -1.85 -20.05
CA ASP A 249 -1.49 -1.51 -18.83
C ASP A 249 -2.43 -0.80 -17.84
N TYR A 250 -1.89 -0.38 -16.69
CA TYR A 250 -2.65 0.27 -15.63
C TYR A 250 -1.81 1.27 -14.83
N GLY A 251 -2.45 2.32 -14.32
CA GLY A 251 -1.85 3.26 -13.38
C GLY A 251 -1.71 2.66 -11.98
N ARG A 252 -0.89 3.32 -11.14
CA ARG A 252 -0.70 2.95 -9.73
C ARG A 252 -0.82 4.18 -8.85
N GLN A 253 -1.52 4.05 -7.73
CA GLN A 253 -1.52 5.01 -6.63
C GLN A 253 -0.41 4.69 -5.64
N VAL A 254 -0.12 5.63 -4.74
CA VAL A 254 0.79 5.44 -3.61
C VAL A 254 0.05 5.68 -2.30
N SER A 255 0.41 4.91 -1.29
CA SER A 255 0.11 5.22 0.10
C SER A 255 1.44 5.54 0.79
N ALA A 256 1.55 6.69 1.42
CA ALA A 256 2.81 7.19 1.96
C ALA A 256 2.65 7.77 3.37
N ILE A 257 3.75 7.71 4.13
CA ILE A 257 3.86 8.20 5.49
C ILE A 257 5.22 8.85 5.71
N VAL A 258 5.28 9.90 6.51
CA VAL A 258 6.51 10.65 6.83
C VAL A 258 6.52 11.08 8.29
N LEU A 259 7.70 11.07 8.92
CA LEU A 259 7.95 11.76 10.17
C LEU A 259 8.20 13.24 9.84
N GLU A 260 7.39 14.12 10.43
CA GLU A 260 7.58 15.55 10.28
C GLU A 260 8.86 15.98 11.03
N ALA A 261 9.59 16.96 10.48
CA ALA A 261 10.68 17.59 11.21
C ALA A 261 10.11 18.41 12.38
N ASP A 262 10.87 18.50 13.47
CA ASP A 262 10.51 19.31 14.64
C ASP A 262 10.55 20.80 14.29
#